data_e70877de2377a73404a2ad912dedb6dd
#
_entry.id   e70877de2377a73404a2ad912dedb6dd
#
_cell.length_a   1.000
_cell.length_b   1.000
_cell.length_c   1.000
_cell.angle_alpha   90.00
_cell.angle_beta   90.00
_cell.angle_gamma   90.00
#
_symmetry.space_group_name_H-M   'P 1'
#
loop_
_entity.id
_entity.type
_entity.pdbx_description
1 polymer ?
#
loop_
_entity_poly.entity_id
_entity_poly.type
_entity_poly.pdbx_seq_one_letter_code
_entity_poly.pdbx_strand_id
1 'polypeptide(L)'
;MPTSHSTLQAPTGIIGLDQLLHGGLPRDRMHLIEGEPGAGKTTLALQFLLEGRRLGEDGLYVTLSETTEELKHVAASHGWSLDGIDTFQLGPIGERGPDEYTLYHPAEIELADLTKTVLERVEAIRPARVVFDSLSELRLLARDALRYRRQILGLKEFFSRRPSTVLLLDDHSAGDSDLQLRSLAHGVLLLEHLPFEYGRSRRRLRIVKLRGTAVTEGFHDFNIVRGGLNVFPQLIPDDGRREWPSEAVESGLPELDALLGGGLTWGTTTLFIGPAGAGKSTVAAQYLCGAANPKSRAAVFLFDERRATFVARCDALGMRASERVASGHLIIEQVDPGMTSPGEFSHTVRRFVDADGVRLVGIDTLNGYLSAIPTTDAPVTRMHELLSYLNEAGVVTLVALAQYGMLGPSMTVPVDLSYLADSIVLLRFFEAEGEVRKAISVVKKRTGIHERSIRELKLGPDRIQVGEPLKQFQGVLTGVPQYIGPSKPLLSDDQTRKQR
;
A
#
# COMPACT_ATOMS: atom_id res chain seq x y z
N MET A 1 -17.63 13.96 -24.09
CA MET A 1 -18.38 12.83 -24.65
C MET A 1 -17.83 11.59 -23.98
N PRO A 2 -18.60 10.73 -23.30
CA PRO A 2 -18.08 9.48 -22.76
C PRO A 2 -17.72 8.57 -23.93
N THR A 3 -16.47 8.13 -23.94
CA THR A 3 -15.90 7.23 -24.95
C THR A 3 -16.62 5.89 -24.94
N SER A 4 -16.94 5.38 -26.12
CA SER A 4 -17.71 4.15 -26.42
C SER A 4 -17.11 2.82 -25.87
N HIS A 5 -16.20 2.85 -24.93
CA HIS A 5 -15.58 1.67 -24.32
C HIS A 5 -16.41 1.03 -23.19
N SER A 6 -17.40 1.73 -22.64
CA SER A 6 -18.18 1.25 -21.48
C SER A 6 -19.13 0.08 -21.78
N THR A 7 -19.42 -0.21 -23.05
CA THR A 7 -20.34 -1.30 -23.44
C THR A 7 -19.67 -2.66 -23.56
N LEU A 8 -18.33 -2.72 -23.60
CA LEU A 8 -17.56 -3.96 -23.81
C LEU A 8 -17.04 -4.59 -22.51
N GLN A 9 -17.17 -3.91 -21.38
CA GLN A 9 -16.64 -4.36 -20.09
C GLN A 9 -17.77 -4.49 -19.05
N ALA A 10 -17.63 -5.46 -18.16
CA ALA A 10 -18.47 -5.69 -17.00
C ALA A 10 -17.70 -5.21 -15.75
N PRO A 11 -18.07 -4.07 -15.16
CA PRO A 11 -17.47 -3.59 -13.92
C PRO A 11 -17.62 -4.63 -12.81
N THR A 12 -16.60 -4.77 -11.97
CA THR A 12 -16.62 -5.71 -10.86
C THR A 12 -17.29 -5.12 -9.61
N GLY A 13 -17.44 -3.79 -9.56
CA GLY A 13 -17.88 -3.05 -8.37
C GLY A 13 -16.74 -2.87 -7.34
N ILE A 14 -15.53 -3.27 -7.68
CA ILE A 14 -14.32 -3.10 -6.89
C ILE A 14 -13.48 -2.03 -7.59
N ILE A 15 -13.58 -0.78 -7.12
CA ILE A 15 -13.02 0.39 -7.81
C ILE A 15 -11.54 0.20 -8.20
N GLY A 16 -10.70 -0.28 -7.26
CA GLY A 16 -9.29 -0.50 -7.55
C GLY A 16 -9.05 -1.62 -8.55
N LEU A 17 -9.87 -2.69 -8.54
CA LEU A 17 -9.78 -3.75 -9.54
C LEU A 17 -10.23 -3.26 -10.91
N ASP A 18 -11.32 -2.49 -10.98
CA ASP A 18 -11.80 -1.92 -12.23
C ASP A 18 -10.80 -0.93 -12.85
N GLN A 19 -10.04 -0.21 -12.02
CA GLN A 19 -8.90 0.60 -12.50
C GLN A 19 -7.83 -0.27 -13.16
N LEU A 20 -7.44 -1.39 -12.54
CA LEU A 20 -6.44 -2.32 -13.07
C LEU A 20 -6.89 -2.99 -14.38
N LEU A 21 -8.19 -3.20 -14.53
CA LEU A 21 -8.84 -3.79 -15.69
C LEU A 21 -9.26 -2.76 -16.74
N HIS A 22 -8.94 -1.47 -16.52
CA HIS A 22 -9.37 -0.36 -17.37
C HIS A 22 -10.87 -0.30 -17.63
N GLY A 23 -11.69 -0.57 -16.58
CA GLY A 23 -13.15 -0.45 -16.61
C GLY A 23 -13.92 -1.72 -16.23
N GLY A 24 -13.26 -2.86 -16.10
CA GLY A 24 -13.87 -4.12 -15.71
C GLY A 24 -13.45 -5.32 -16.55
N LEU A 25 -14.12 -6.44 -16.35
CA LEU A 25 -13.86 -7.67 -17.10
C LEU A 25 -14.47 -7.59 -18.50
N PRO A 26 -13.82 -8.11 -19.56
CA PRO A 26 -14.44 -8.28 -20.88
C PRO A 26 -15.77 -9.04 -20.80
N ARG A 27 -16.84 -8.44 -21.33
CA ARG A 27 -18.18 -9.04 -21.33
C ARG A 27 -18.24 -10.32 -22.17
N ASP A 28 -19.21 -11.14 -21.82
CA ASP A 28 -19.58 -12.37 -22.56
C ASP A 28 -18.39 -13.34 -22.67
N ARG A 29 -17.57 -13.40 -21.63
CA ARG A 29 -16.39 -14.25 -21.53
C ARG A 29 -16.33 -14.95 -20.18
N MET A 30 -15.57 -16.04 -20.15
CA MET A 30 -15.27 -16.81 -18.93
C MET A 30 -13.95 -16.33 -18.33
N HIS A 31 -14.00 -15.97 -17.08
CA HIS A 31 -12.86 -15.51 -16.26
C HIS A 31 -12.65 -16.47 -15.10
N LEU A 32 -11.40 -16.82 -14.84
CA LEU A 32 -11.00 -17.68 -13.75
C LEU A 32 -10.47 -16.83 -12.60
N ILE A 33 -10.98 -17.07 -11.40
CA ILE A 33 -10.53 -16.47 -10.16
C ILE A 33 -9.92 -17.57 -9.31
N GLU A 34 -8.60 -17.58 -9.22
CA GLU A 34 -7.85 -18.57 -8.47
C GLU A 34 -7.40 -18.01 -7.12
N GLY A 35 -7.28 -18.85 -6.12
CA GLY A 35 -6.71 -18.47 -4.83
C GLY A 35 -6.93 -19.53 -3.78
N GLU A 36 -6.12 -19.49 -2.73
CA GLU A 36 -6.28 -20.37 -1.56
C GLU A 36 -7.62 -20.14 -0.84
N PRO A 37 -8.09 -21.10 -0.04
CA PRO A 37 -9.22 -20.87 0.87
C PRO A 37 -8.98 -19.63 1.75
N GLY A 38 -10.01 -18.78 1.87
CA GLY A 38 -9.89 -17.51 2.62
C GLY A 38 -9.20 -16.36 1.89
N ALA A 39 -8.77 -16.54 0.64
CA ALA A 39 -8.20 -15.46 -0.18
C ALA A 39 -9.21 -14.37 -0.56
N GLY A 40 -10.54 -14.65 -0.52
CA GLY A 40 -11.58 -13.67 -0.81
C GLY A 40 -12.29 -13.86 -2.16
N LYS A 41 -12.20 -15.03 -2.76
CA LYS A 41 -12.85 -15.37 -4.04
C LYS A 41 -14.37 -15.16 -4.00
N THR A 42 -15.04 -15.76 -3.01
CA THR A 42 -16.49 -15.64 -2.79
C THR A 42 -16.91 -14.18 -2.59
N THR A 43 -16.16 -13.41 -1.81
CA THR A 43 -16.44 -11.97 -1.59
C THR A 43 -16.33 -11.18 -2.90
N LEU A 44 -15.28 -11.42 -3.71
CA LEU A 44 -15.14 -10.80 -5.05
C LEU A 44 -16.31 -11.14 -5.95
N ALA A 45 -16.72 -12.42 -5.98
CA ALA A 45 -17.80 -12.90 -6.82
C ALA A 45 -19.17 -12.30 -6.43
N LEU A 46 -19.42 -12.16 -5.13
CA LEU A 46 -20.63 -11.49 -4.63
C LEU A 46 -20.65 -10.01 -5.02
N GLN A 47 -19.53 -9.28 -4.88
CA GLN A 47 -19.46 -7.87 -5.34
C GLN A 47 -19.73 -7.75 -6.84
N PHE A 48 -19.17 -8.66 -7.64
CA PHE A 48 -19.40 -8.68 -9.09
C PHE A 48 -20.89 -8.85 -9.44
N LEU A 49 -21.61 -9.73 -8.75
CA LEU A 49 -23.07 -9.90 -8.99
C LEU A 49 -23.88 -8.71 -8.48
N LEU A 50 -23.52 -8.17 -7.30
CA LEU A 50 -24.17 -7.00 -6.73
C LEU A 50 -24.01 -5.76 -7.61
N GLU A 51 -22.84 -5.58 -8.21
CA GLU A 51 -22.64 -4.51 -9.20
C GLU A 51 -23.49 -4.72 -10.45
N GLY A 52 -23.63 -5.96 -10.94
CA GLY A 52 -24.56 -6.29 -12.02
C GLY A 52 -25.98 -5.87 -11.68
N ARG A 53 -26.49 -6.27 -10.51
CA ARG A 53 -27.80 -5.87 -10.02
C ARG A 53 -27.97 -4.35 -9.99
N ARG A 54 -26.95 -3.62 -9.49
CA ARG A 54 -26.96 -2.14 -9.47
C ARG A 54 -27.10 -1.54 -10.86
N LEU A 55 -26.59 -2.23 -11.87
CA LEU A 55 -26.67 -1.84 -13.29
C LEU A 55 -27.93 -2.40 -14.02
N GLY A 56 -28.81 -3.10 -13.30
CA GLY A 56 -30.03 -3.70 -13.88
C GLY A 56 -29.78 -5.02 -14.63
N GLU A 57 -28.67 -5.70 -14.34
CA GLU A 57 -28.28 -6.98 -14.94
C GLU A 57 -28.67 -8.14 -14.00
N ASP A 58 -29.30 -9.19 -14.57
CA ASP A 58 -29.63 -10.39 -13.79
C ASP A 58 -28.38 -11.19 -13.48
N GLY A 59 -28.29 -11.67 -12.24
CA GLY A 59 -27.18 -12.43 -11.71
C GLY A 59 -27.57 -13.80 -11.21
N LEU A 60 -26.73 -14.81 -11.51
CA LEU A 60 -26.86 -16.17 -11.00
C LEU A 60 -25.61 -16.62 -10.26
N TYR A 61 -25.76 -17.04 -9.01
CA TYR A 61 -24.72 -17.70 -8.23
C TYR A 61 -24.99 -19.19 -8.16
N VAL A 62 -24.10 -20.01 -8.73
CA VAL A 62 -24.14 -21.46 -8.65
C VAL A 62 -23.14 -21.91 -7.60
N THR A 63 -23.62 -22.53 -6.53
CA THR A 63 -22.77 -23.08 -5.46
C THR A 63 -22.79 -24.61 -5.47
N LEU A 64 -21.60 -25.17 -5.33
CA LEU A 64 -21.36 -26.62 -5.23
C LEU A 64 -20.95 -27.05 -3.81
N SER A 65 -20.48 -26.12 -3.00
CA SER A 65 -19.91 -26.39 -1.68
C SER A 65 -20.64 -25.69 -0.53
N GLU A 66 -21.11 -24.46 -0.74
CA GLU A 66 -21.77 -23.67 0.30
C GLU A 66 -23.29 -23.71 0.14
N THR A 67 -24.00 -23.59 1.25
CA THR A 67 -25.45 -23.46 1.23
C THR A 67 -25.86 -22.02 0.93
N THR A 68 -27.08 -21.83 0.42
CA THR A 68 -27.63 -20.49 0.20
C THR A 68 -27.67 -19.64 1.48
N GLU A 69 -27.89 -20.27 2.64
CA GLU A 69 -27.90 -19.55 3.93
C GLU A 69 -26.50 -19.12 4.35
N GLU A 70 -25.47 -19.92 4.12
CA GLU A 70 -24.07 -19.52 4.35
C GLU A 70 -23.69 -18.34 3.48
N LEU A 71 -24.04 -18.35 2.17
CA LEU A 71 -23.83 -17.22 1.27
C LEU A 71 -24.53 -15.94 1.75
N LYS A 72 -25.78 -16.05 2.25
CA LYS A 72 -26.48 -14.91 2.85
C LYS A 72 -25.77 -14.39 4.09
N HIS A 73 -25.24 -15.25 4.94
CA HIS A 73 -24.45 -14.85 6.10
C HIS A 73 -23.15 -14.14 5.69
N VAL A 74 -22.44 -14.65 4.69
CA VAL A 74 -21.25 -13.97 4.13
C VAL A 74 -21.62 -12.58 3.61
N ALA A 75 -22.70 -12.47 2.82
CA ALA A 75 -23.16 -11.18 2.31
C ALA A 75 -23.54 -10.22 3.46
N ALA A 76 -24.29 -10.69 4.46
CA ALA A 76 -24.70 -9.89 5.62
C ALA A 76 -23.49 -9.38 6.43
N SER A 77 -22.41 -10.17 6.55
CA SER A 77 -21.19 -9.75 7.24
C SER A 77 -20.54 -8.53 6.58
N HIS A 78 -20.70 -8.39 5.28
CA HIS A 78 -20.28 -7.22 4.50
C HIS A 78 -21.31 -6.09 4.44
N GLY A 79 -22.51 -6.30 5.02
CA GLY A 79 -23.62 -5.34 4.96
C GLY A 79 -24.41 -5.41 3.65
N TRP A 80 -24.36 -6.52 2.93
CA TRP A 80 -25.05 -6.73 1.66
C TRP A 80 -26.31 -7.57 1.81
N SER A 81 -27.29 -7.34 0.92
CA SER A 81 -28.41 -8.25 0.67
C SER A 81 -28.23 -8.92 -0.69
N LEU A 82 -28.55 -10.22 -0.77
CA LEU A 82 -28.58 -10.98 -2.01
C LEU A 82 -29.98 -10.95 -2.70
N ASP A 83 -30.90 -10.12 -2.20
CA ASP A 83 -32.22 -9.99 -2.84
C ASP A 83 -32.06 -9.59 -4.32
N GLY A 84 -32.75 -10.30 -5.22
CA GLY A 84 -32.65 -10.10 -6.66
C GLY A 84 -31.40 -10.71 -7.33
N ILE A 85 -30.65 -11.54 -6.61
CA ILE A 85 -29.63 -12.44 -7.16
C ILE A 85 -30.15 -13.86 -7.02
N ASP A 86 -30.28 -14.57 -8.15
CA ASP A 86 -30.62 -15.98 -8.11
C ASP A 86 -29.46 -16.79 -7.53
N THR A 87 -29.76 -17.62 -6.53
CA THR A 87 -28.81 -18.57 -5.96
C THR A 87 -29.26 -19.98 -6.27
N PHE A 88 -28.38 -20.78 -6.84
CA PHE A 88 -28.66 -22.15 -7.19
C PHE A 88 -27.68 -23.08 -6.47
N GLN A 89 -28.16 -23.75 -5.46
CA GLN A 89 -27.41 -24.74 -4.70
C GLN A 89 -27.59 -26.12 -5.34
N LEU A 90 -26.48 -26.73 -5.75
CA LEU A 90 -26.45 -28.13 -6.13
C LEU A 90 -26.32 -28.98 -4.86
N GLY A 91 -27.43 -29.58 -4.43
CA GLY A 91 -27.47 -30.42 -3.24
C GLY A 91 -26.62 -31.68 -3.36
N PRO A 92 -26.24 -32.31 -2.22
CA PRO A 92 -25.57 -33.61 -2.27
C PRO A 92 -26.49 -34.61 -2.96
N ILE A 93 -25.91 -35.37 -3.89
CA ILE A 93 -26.59 -36.42 -4.66
C ILE A 93 -26.79 -37.62 -3.75
N GLY A 94 -27.70 -37.51 -2.81
CA GLY A 94 -27.93 -38.51 -1.76
C GLY A 94 -29.38 -38.94 -1.57
N GLU A 95 -30.36 -38.31 -2.24
CA GLU A 95 -31.82 -38.61 -2.06
C GLU A 95 -32.49 -39.18 -3.31
N ARG A 96 -31.75 -39.88 -4.17
CA ARG A 96 -32.37 -40.76 -5.14
C ARG A 96 -32.54 -42.14 -4.53
N GLY A 97 -33.78 -42.64 -4.55
CA GLY A 97 -34.14 -43.92 -4.02
C GLY A 97 -33.32 -45.10 -4.58
N PRO A 98 -33.32 -46.28 -3.91
CA PRO A 98 -32.39 -47.37 -4.19
C PRO A 98 -32.59 -48.15 -5.49
N ASP A 99 -33.40 -47.71 -6.43
CA ASP A 99 -33.92 -48.55 -7.54
C ASP A 99 -33.41 -48.24 -8.99
N GLU A 100 -32.39 -47.44 -9.18
CA GLU A 100 -31.82 -47.30 -10.56
C GLU A 100 -30.41 -47.91 -10.64
N TYR A 101 -30.35 -49.23 -10.86
CA TYR A 101 -29.14 -49.91 -11.34
C TYR A 101 -28.88 -49.53 -12.80
N THR A 102 -27.92 -48.61 -13.01
CA THR A 102 -27.44 -48.29 -14.35
C THR A 102 -26.05 -48.91 -14.58
N LEU A 103 -25.80 -49.37 -15.82
CA LEU A 103 -24.56 -49.97 -16.30
C LEU A 103 -23.34 -49.01 -16.30
N TYR A 104 -23.58 -47.75 -15.95
CA TYR A 104 -22.54 -46.70 -15.89
C TYR A 104 -22.14 -46.43 -14.45
N HIS A 105 -20.88 -46.03 -14.26
CA HIS A 105 -20.39 -45.68 -12.93
C HIS A 105 -21.20 -44.50 -12.38
N PRO A 106 -21.73 -44.55 -11.15
CA PRO A 106 -22.63 -43.50 -10.59
C PRO A 106 -22.05 -42.06 -10.74
N ALA A 107 -20.76 -41.90 -10.55
CA ALA A 107 -20.09 -40.59 -10.66
C ALA A 107 -20.09 -39.98 -12.11
N GLU A 108 -20.29 -40.77 -13.15
CA GLU A 108 -20.35 -40.25 -14.54
C GLU A 108 -21.72 -39.65 -14.86
N ILE A 109 -22.76 -40.28 -14.39
CA ILE A 109 -24.15 -39.80 -14.51
C ILE A 109 -24.29 -38.54 -13.67
N GLU A 110 -23.71 -38.53 -12.47
CA GLU A 110 -23.73 -37.41 -11.53
C GLU A 110 -23.16 -36.11 -12.14
N LEU A 111 -21.96 -36.16 -12.71
CA LEU A 111 -21.33 -34.97 -13.27
C LEU A 111 -22.07 -34.42 -14.53
N ALA A 112 -22.53 -35.30 -15.40
CA ALA A 112 -23.27 -34.90 -16.59
C ALA A 112 -24.63 -34.30 -16.24
N ASP A 113 -25.35 -34.91 -15.30
CA ASP A 113 -26.66 -34.45 -14.83
C ASP A 113 -26.54 -33.12 -14.12
N LEU A 114 -25.53 -32.97 -13.25
CA LEU A 114 -25.23 -31.69 -12.56
C LEU A 114 -25.00 -30.58 -13.57
N THR A 115 -24.11 -30.82 -14.53
CA THR A 115 -23.82 -29.83 -15.58
C THR A 115 -25.07 -29.48 -16.37
N LYS A 116 -25.89 -30.49 -16.75
CA LYS A 116 -27.14 -30.29 -17.47
C LYS A 116 -28.13 -29.45 -16.67
N THR A 117 -28.34 -29.74 -15.39
CA THR A 117 -29.25 -29.00 -14.53
C THR A 117 -28.84 -27.52 -14.38
N VAL A 118 -27.53 -27.24 -14.22
CA VAL A 118 -27.02 -25.87 -14.20
C VAL A 118 -27.28 -25.15 -15.51
N LEU A 119 -27.03 -25.80 -16.66
CA LEU A 119 -27.23 -25.20 -17.96
C LEU A 119 -28.72 -24.92 -18.25
N GLU A 120 -29.63 -25.81 -17.85
CA GLU A 120 -31.09 -25.59 -17.92
C GLU A 120 -31.50 -24.38 -17.05
N ARG A 121 -30.91 -24.21 -15.85
CA ARG A 121 -31.19 -23.04 -15.01
C ARG A 121 -30.71 -21.75 -15.66
N VAL A 122 -29.50 -21.74 -16.24
CA VAL A 122 -28.97 -20.60 -16.98
C VAL A 122 -29.87 -20.26 -18.19
N GLU A 123 -30.38 -21.24 -18.89
CA GLU A 123 -31.31 -21.03 -20.04
C GLU A 123 -32.63 -20.42 -19.60
N ALA A 124 -33.16 -20.83 -18.45
CA ALA A 124 -34.39 -20.30 -17.90
C ALA A 124 -34.28 -18.84 -17.46
N ILE A 125 -33.19 -18.48 -16.76
CA ILE A 125 -32.98 -17.15 -16.21
C ILE A 125 -32.36 -16.19 -17.24
N ARG A 126 -31.45 -16.68 -18.10
CA ARG A 126 -30.64 -15.91 -19.06
C ARG A 126 -29.83 -14.78 -18.39
N PRO A 127 -29.08 -15.10 -17.32
CA PRO A 127 -28.39 -14.10 -16.53
C PRO A 127 -27.27 -13.45 -17.35
N ALA A 128 -27.08 -12.13 -17.16
CA ALA A 128 -25.95 -11.39 -17.72
C ALA A 128 -24.63 -11.69 -16.97
N ARG A 129 -24.74 -12.10 -15.68
CA ARG A 129 -23.59 -12.45 -14.83
C ARG A 129 -23.80 -13.79 -14.15
N VAL A 130 -22.78 -14.65 -14.23
CA VAL A 130 -22.84 -15.99 -13.65
C VAL A 130 -21.58 -16.23 -12.80
N VAL A 131 -21.76 -16.83 -11.65
CA VAL A 131 -20.66 -17.29 -10.79
C VAL A 131 -20.78 -18.78 -10.57
N PHE A 132 -19.68 -19.52 -10.70
CA PHE A 132 -19.55 -20.91 -10.31
C PHE A 132 -18.57 -21.03 -9.13
N ASP A 133 -19.04 -21.48 -7.97
CA ASP A 133 -18.26 -21.67 -6.74
C ASP A 133 -18.45 -23.11 -6.21
N SER A 134 -17.47 -24.02 -6.26
CA SER A 134 -16.17 -23.86 -6.88
C SER A 134 -15.90 -24.96 -7.91
N LEU A 135 -14.97 -24.73 -8.83
CA LEU A 135 -14.50 -25.72 -9.78
C LEU A 135 -13.79 -26.90 -9.12
N SER A 136 -13.28 -26.71 -7.90
CA SER A 136 -12.62 -27.77 -7.11
C SER A 136 -13.56 -28.95 -6.90
N GLU A 137 -14.83 -28.72 -6.61
CA GLU A 137 -15.84 -29.76 -6.47
C GLU A 137 -16.12 -30.50 -7.79
N LEU A 138 -16.21 -29.76 -8.90
CA LEU A 138 -16.33 -30.38 -10.23
C LEU A 138 -15.12 -31.24 -10.57
N ARG A 139 -13.92 -30.84 -10.14
CA ARG A 139 -12.67 -31.59 -10.32
C ARG A 139 -12.69 -32.91 -9.53
N LEU A 140 -13.14 -32.87 -8.27
CA LEU A 140 -13.29 -34.06 -7.43
C LEU A 140 -14.30 -35.06 -8.03
N LEU A 141 -15.43 -34.58 -8.51
CA LEU A 141 -16.44 -35.40 -9.16
C LEU A 141 -15.98 -36.01 -10.49
N ALA A 142 -15.15 -35.30 -11.24
CA ALA A 142 -14.63 -35.79 -12.51
C ALA A 142 -13.65 -36.97 -12.37
N ARG A 143 -12.95 -37.09 -11.24
CA ARG A 143 -11.93 -38.13 -10.91
C ARG A 143 -10.77 -38.27 -11.93
N ASP A 144 -10.89 -37.69 -13.11
CA ASP A 144 -9.94 -37.73 -14.22
C ASP A 144 -9.78 -36.36 -14.86
N ALA A 145 -8.54 -35.95 -15.08
CA ALA A 145 -8.20 -34.65 -15.66
C ALA A 145 -8.78 -34.45 -17.08
N LEU A 146 -8.87 -35.49 -17.90
CA LEU A 146 -9.42 -35.39 -19.27
C LEU A 146 -10.94 -35.16 -19.21
N ARG A 147 -11.64 -35.82 -18.30
CA ARG A 147 -13.09 -35.63 -18.11
C ARG A 147 -13.39 -34.24 -17.59
N TYR A 148 -12.64 -33.80 -16.57
CA TYR A 148 -12.74 -32.45 -16.07
C TYR A 148 -12.55 -31.41 -17.18
N ARG A 149 -11.47 -31.54 -17.97
CA ARG A 149 -11.21 -30.65 -19.10
C ARG A 149 -12.35 -30.64 -20.12
N ARG A 150 -12.96 -31.82 -20.42
CA ARG A 150 -14.09 -31.92 -21.33
C ARG A 150 -15.29 -31.17 -20.81
N GLN A 151 -15.60 -31.22 -19.53
CA GLN A 151 -16.67 -30.44 -18.89
C GLN A 151 -16.44 -28.95 -19.00
N ILE A 152 -15.24 -28.47 -18.67
CA ILE A 152 -14.89 -27.06 -18.79
C ILE A 152 -14.99 -26.58 -20.26
N LEU A 153 -14.58 -27.40 -21.23
CA LEU A 153 -14.75 -27.08 -22.64
C LEU A 153 -16.22 -27.00 -23.02
N GLY A 154 -17.08 -27.91 -22.51
CA GLY A 154 -18.52 -27.85 -22.70
C GLY A 154 -19.15 -26.59 -22.14
N LEU A 155 -18.78 -26.19 -20.91
CA LEU A 155 -19.20 -24.91 -20.34
C LEU A 155 -18.74 -23.72 -21.18
N LYS A 156 -17.49 -23.74 -21.64
CA LYS A 156 -16.98 -22.69 -22.54
C LYS A 156 -17.74 -22.58 -23.83
N GLU A 157 -18.05 -23.71 -24.49
CA GLU A 157 -18.82 -23.71 -25.72
C GLU A 157 -20.24 -23.19 -25.49
N PHE A 158 -20.89 -23.61 -24.41
CA PHE A 158 -22.21 -23.16 -24.02
C PHE A 158 -22.26 -21.64 -23.81
N PHE A 159 -21.33 -21.06 -23.00
CA PHE A 159 -21.32 -19.63 -22.73
C PHE A 159 -20.78 -18.79 -23.90
N SER A 160 -19.98 -19.34 -24.80
CA SER A 160 -19.52 -18.61 -25.99
C SER A 160 -20.61 -18.14 -26.92
N ARG A 161 -21.80 -18.77 -26.84
CA ARG A 161 -22.98 -18.46 -27.66
C ARG A 161 -24.02 -17.61 -26.93
N ARG A 162 -23.72 -17.13 -25.71
CA ARG A 162 -24.65 -16.40 -24.82
C ARG A 162 -24.05 -15.12 -24.32
N PRO A 163 -24.84 -14.05 -24.13
CA PRO A 163 -24.38 -12.79 -23.59
C PRO A 163 -24.26 -12.87 -22.03
N SER A 164 -23.40 -13.73 -21.54
CA SER A 164 -23.16 -13.89 -20.10
C SER A 164 -21.68 -13.77 -19.77
N THR A 165 -21.35 -12.93 -18.80
CA THR A 165 -20.00 -12.83 -18.23
C THR A 165 -19.90 -13.77 -17.04
N VAL A 166 -18.96 -14.71 -17.09
CA VAL A 166 -18.88 -15.84 -16.16
C VAL A 166 -17.61 -15.77 -15.32
N LEU A 167 -17.75 -15.85 -14.00
CA LEU A 167 -16.67 -16.07 -13.08
C LEU A 167 -16.63 -17.54 -12.65
N LEU A 168 -15.50 -18.18 -12.81
CA LEU A 168 -15.20 -19.51 -12.32
C LEU A 168 -14.27 -19.37 -11.14
N LEU A 169 -14.69 -19.81 -9.96
CA LEU A 169 -13.86 -19.77 -8.75
C LEU A 169 -13.17 -21.13 -8.60
N ASP A 170 -11.86 -21.12 -8.37
CA ASP A 170 -11.09 -22.34 -8.17
C ASP A 170 -10.10 -22.19 -7.02
N ASP A 171 -9.94 -23.25 -6.24
CA ASP A 171 -8.92 -23.31 -5.20
C ASP A 171 -7.57 -23.61 -5.87
N HIS A 172 -6.59 -22.74 -5.59
CA HIS A 172 -5.25 -22.91 -6.11
C HIS A 172 -4.60 -24.14 -5.48
N SER A 173 -4.56 -25.24 -6.23
CA SER A 173 -3.81 -26.43 -5.87
C SER A 173 -2.54 -26.49 -6.73
N ALA A 174 -1.40 -26.71 -6.09
CA ALA A 174 -0.10 -26.80 -6.79
C ALA A 174 -0.01 -28.07 -7.67
N GLY A 175 -0.61 -28.03 -8.86
CA GLY A 175 -0.62 -29.18 -9.80
C GLY A 175 -0.69 -28.78 -11.26
N ASP A 176 -0.22 -29.65 -12.17
CA ASP A 176 -0.22 -29.43 -13.63
C ASP A 176 -1.59 -29.21 -14.27
N SER A 177 -2.68 -29.58 -13.56
CA SER A 177 -4.06 -29.37 -14.04
C SER A 177 -4.45 -27.88 -14.14
N ASP A 178 -3.83 -26.99 -13.36
CA ASP A 178 -4.17 -25.56 -13.32
C ASP A 178 -3.74 -24.86 -14.61
N LEU A 179 -2.65 -25.26 -15.26
CA LEU A 179 -2.20 -24.70 -16.53
C LEU A 179 -3.22 -24.91 -17.65
N GLN A 180 -3.96 -26.02 -17.62
CA GLN A 180 -4.97 -26.32 -18.62
C GLN A 180 -6.20 -25.42 -18.50
N LEU A 181 -6.68 -25.16 -17.27
CA LEU A 181 -7.77 -24.22 -16.99
C LEU A 181 -7.40 -22.81 -17.38
N ARG A 182 -6.23 -22.34 -16.96
CA ARG A 182 -5.71 -21.03 -17.35
C ARG A 182 -5.67 -20.84 -18.87
N SER A 183 -5.37 -21.90 -19.64
CA SER A 183 -5.37 -21.85 -21.10
C SER A 183 -6.77 -21.62 -21.70
N LEU A 184 -7.81 -22.15 -21.07
CA LEU A 184 -9.19 -22.08 -21.54
C LEU A 184 -9.89 -20.78 -21.19
N ALA A 185 -9.62 -20.22 -20.02
CA ALA A 185 -10.21 -18.97 -19.58
C ALA A 185 -9.76 -17.77 -20.44
N HIS A 186 -10.63 -16.78 -20.59
CA HIS A 186 -10.33 -15.53 -21.28
C HIS A 186 -9.45 -14.62 -20.41
N GLY A 187 -9.79 -14.48 -19.15
CA GLY A 187 -9.04 -13.81 -18.11
C GLY A 187 -8.74 -14.73 -16.94
N VAL A 188 -7.62 -14.48 -16.25
CA VAL A 188 -7.20 -15.21 -15.04
C VAL A 188 -6.72 -14.20 -14.01
N LEU A 189 -7.37 -14.16 -12.86
CA LEU A 189 -7.00 -13.39 -11.69
C LEU A 189 -6.54 -14.35 -10.59
N LEU A 190 -5.41 -14.07 -9.98
CA LEU A 190 -4.89 -14.82 -8.85
C LEU A 190 -5.00 -13.97 -7.59
N LEU A 191 -5.64 -14.51 -6.55
CA LEU A 191 -5.73 -13.96 -5.21
C LEU A 191 -4.82 -14.76 -4.29
N GLU A 192 -3.92 -14.09 -3.60
CA GLU A 192 -3.03 -14.72 -2.63
C GLU A 192 -3.33 -14.24 -1.22
N HIS A 193 -3.30 -15.17 -0.27
CA HIS A 193 -3.41 -14.92 1.16
C HIS A 193 -2.09 -15.29 1.82
N LEU A 194 -1.36 -14.28 2.30
CA LEU A 194 -0.04 -14.45 2.89
C LEU A 194 -0.17 -14.37 4.41
N PRO A 195 -0.07 -15.50 5.12
CA PRO A 195 -0.02 -15.50 6.57
C PRO A 195 1.31 -14.88 7.04
N PHE A 196 1.24 -14.06 8.09
CA PHE A 196 2.43 -13.51 8.75
C PHE A 196 2.52 -14.09 10.16
N GLU A 197 3.74 -14.23 10.66
CA GLU A 197 3.98 -14.62 12.05
C GLU A 197 3.51 -13.55 13.03
N TYR A 198 3.46 -12.29 12.58
CA TYR A 198 3.07 -11.15 13.41
C TYR A 198 2.25 -10.13 12.62
N GLY A 199 1.14 -9.66 13.21
CA GLY A 199 0.25 -8.68 12.59
C GLY A 199 -0.87 -9.31 11.76
N ARG A 200 -1.46 -8.50 10.88
CA ARG A 200 -2.57 -8.90 10.02
C ARG A 200 -2.06 -9.68 8.80
N SER A 201 -2.71 -10.80 8.47
CA SER A 201 -2.47 -11.48 7.20
C SER A 201 -2.61 -10.52 6.03
N ARG A 202 -1.72 -10.59 5.08
CA ARG A 202 -1.75 -9.76 3.87
C ARG A 202 -2.41 -10.50 2.72
N ARG A 203 -3.08 -9.73 1.88
CA ARG A 203 -3.68 -10.25 0.66
C ARG A 203 -3.19 -9.42 -0.50
N ARG A 204 -2.89 -10.10 -1.61
CA ARG A 204 -2.53 -9.46 -2.87
C ARG A 204 -3.18 -10.18 -4.04
N LEU A 205 -3.42 -9.45 -5.10
CA LEU A 205 -3.92 -10.00 -6.34
C LEU A 205 -3.04 -9.60 -7.52
N ARG A 206 -3.07 -10.42 -8.56
CA ARG A 206 -2.52 -10.06 -9.86
C ARG A 206 -3.40 -10.56 -10.99
N ILE A 207 -3.37 -9.85 -12.09
CA ILE A 207 -3.97 -10.28 -13.34
C ILE A 207 -2.91 -11.11 -14.08
N VAL A 208 -3.12 -12.43 -14.10
CA VAL A 208 -2.17 -13.36 -14.75
C VAL A 208 -2.30 -13.26 -16.25
N LYS A 209 -3.54 -13.03 -16.73
CA LYS A 209 -3.85 -12.98 -18.15
C LYS A 209 -5.21 -12.29 -18.36
N LEU A 210 -5.29 -11.44 -19.38
CA LEU A 210 -6.56 -10.94 -19.92
C LEU A 210 -6.42 -10.76 -21.43
N ARG A 211 -7.16 -11.51 -22.23
CA ARG A 211 -7.01 -11.48 -23.68
C ARG A 211 -7.67 -10.25 -24.27
N GLY A 212 -6.96 -9.58 -25.18
CA GLY A 212 -7.50 -8.47 -25.95
C GLY A 212 -7.74 -7.17 -25.18
N THR A 213 -7.23 -7.07 -23.93
CA THR A 213 -7.35 -5.87 -23.11
C THR A 213 -6.00 -5.62 -22.42
N ALA A 214 -5.54 -4.37 -22.46
CA ALA A 214 -4.42 -3.95 -21.65
C ALA A 214 -4.81 -4.01 -20.16
N VAL A 215 -3.86 -4.38 -19.32
CA VAL A 215 -4.05 -4.45 -17.86
C VAL A 215 -2.84 -3.86 -17.15
N THR A 216 -3.04 -3.40 -15.95
CA THR A 216 -1.93 -3.02 -15.10
C THR A 216 -1.33 -4.29 -14.49
N GLU A 217 -0.10 -4.62 -14.90
CA GLU A 217 0.61 -5.81 -14.45
C GLU A 217 1.16 -5.66 -13.02
N GLY A 218 1.56 -6.77 -12.41
CA GLY A 218 2.17 -6.81 -11.08
C GLY A 218 1.23 -7.30 -9.99
N PHE A 219 1.74 -7.28 -8.76
CA PHE A 219 0.96 -7.60 -7.56
C PHE A 219 0.39 -6.31 -6.95
N HIS A 220 -0.88 -6.34 -6.63
CA HIS A 220 -1.61 -5.25 -6.01
C HIS A 220 -2.16 -5.71 -4.67
N ASP A 221 -1.89 -4.96 -3.62
CA ASP A 221 -2.41 -5.26 -2.30
C ASP A 221 -3.93 -5.06 -2.25
N PHE A 222 -4.61 -5.84 -1.42
CA PHE A 222 -6.00 -5.59 -1.10
C PHE A 222 -6.33 -6.03 0.34
N ASN A 223 -7.38 -5.47 0.88
CA ASN A 223 -7.97 -5.93 2.12
C ASN A 223 -9.45 -6.30 1.93
N ILE A 224 -9.98 -7.04 2.89
CA ILE A 224 -11.40 -7.36 2.99
C ILE A 224 -11.92 -6.65 4.23
N VAL A 225 -12.87 -5.76 4.02
CA VAL A 225 -13.49 -4.94 5.06
C VAL A 225 -15.01 -5.07 4.99
N ARG A 226 -15.71 -4.43 5.89
CA ARG A 226 -17.16 -4.26 5.73
C ARG A 226 -17.42 -3.44 4.47
N GLY A 227 -18.15 -4.01 3.52
CA GLY A 227 -18.31 -3.45 2.16
C GLY A 227 -17.51 -4.19 1.09
N GLY A 228 -16.71 -5.22 1.46
CA GLY A 228 -16.07 -6.16 0.54
C GLY A 228 -14.59 -5.96 0.34
N LEU A 229 -14.09 -6.29 -0.85
CA LEU A 229 -12.71 -6.10 -1.25
C LEU A 229 -12.43 -4.63 -1.54
N ASN A 230 -11.33 -4.15 -0.98
CA ASN A 230 -10.76 -2.86 -1.31
C ASN A 230 -9.35 -3.10 -1.88
N VAL A 231 -9.19 -2.88 -3.17
CA VAL A 231 -7.94 -3.12 -3.91
C VAL A 231 -7.15 -1.83 -4.03
N PHE A 232 -5.86 -1.91 -3.80
CA PHE A 232 -4.90 -0.80 -3.84
C PHE A 232 -3.98 -0.97 -5.07
N PRO A 233 -4.31 -0.37 -6.22
CA PRO A 233 -3.44 -0.37 -7.39
C PRO A 233 -2.06 0.18 -7.07
N GLN A 234 -1.00 -0.40 -7.66
CA GLN A 234 0.32 0.21 -7.62
C GLN A 234 0.27 1.63 -8.18
N LEU A 235 1.05 2.51 -7.59
CA LEU A 235 1.22 3.86 -8.10
C LEU A 235 2.09 3.80 -9.36
N ILE A 236 1.50 4.12 -10.49
CA ILE A 236 2.24 4.30 -11.73
C ILE A 236 2.48 5.80 -11.86
N PRO A 237 3.74 6.23 -11.98
CA PRO A 237 4.07 7.62 -12.27
C PRO A 237 3.34 8.08 -13.54
N ASP A 238 2.84 9.31 -13.51
CA ASP A 238 2.22 9.94 -14.68
C ASP A 238 3.30 10.71 -15.45
N ASP A 239 3.51 10.40 -16.73
CA ASP A 239 4.49 11.08 -17.58
C ASP A 239 4.19 12.58 -17.83
N GLY A 240 3.18 13.11 -17.16
CA GLY A 240 2.77 14.50 -17.22
C GLY A 240 3.76 15.42 -16.52
N ARG A 241 4.61 16.12 -17.29
CA ARG A 241 5.47 17.19 -16.79
C ARG A 241 4.60 18.32 -16.24
N ARG A 242 4.50 18.42 -14.93
CA ARG A 242 3.88 19.57 -14.25
C ARG A 242 4.97 20.57 -13.91
N GLU A 243 4.73 21.85 -14.18
CA GLU A 243 5.59 22.93 -13.71
C GLU A 243 5.28 23.24 -12.25
N TRP A 244 6.31 23.32 -11.42
CA TRP A 244 6.19 23.60 -10.00
C TRP A 244 6.62 25.05 -9.72
N PRO A 245 6.13 25.66 -8.60
CA PRO A 245 6.59 26.97 -8.19
C PRO A 245 8.12 26.98 -8.03
N SER A 246 8.76 28.04 -8.50
CA SER A 246 10.20 28.24 -8.32
C SER A 246 10.59 28.67 -6.91
N GLU A 247 9.61 29.11 -6.12
CA GLU A 247 9.79 29.54 -4.74
C GLU A 247 10.13 28.35 -3.87
N ALA A 248 11.09 28.52 -2.95
CA ALA A 248 11.45 27.49 -2.00
C ALA A 248 10.41 27.36 -0.89
N VAL A 249 10.30 26.15 -0.34
CA VAL A 249 9.50 25.88 0.85
C VAL A 249 10.33 26.15 2.10
N GLU A 250 9.97 27.17 2.85
CA GLU A 250 10.69 27.62 4.02
C GLU A 250 10.19 26.93 5.30
N SER A 251 11.12 26.68 6.22
CA SER A 251 10.85 26.11 7.56
C SER A 251 10.28 27.15 8.53
N GLY A 252 10.41 28.43 8.20
CA GLY A 252 10.18 29.55 9.11
C GLY A 252 11.34 29.82 10.06
N LEU A 253 12.49 29.17 9.86
CA LEU A 253 13.75 29.41 10.58
C LEU A 253 14.85 29.75 9.54
N PRO A 254 15.22 31.04 9.41
CA PRO A 254 16.16 31.48 8.37
C PRO A 254 17.51 30.74 8.39
N GLU A 255 18.02 30.40 9.56
CA GLU A 255 19.29 29.69 9.71
C GLU A 255 19.20 28.24 9.21
N LEU A 256 18.06 27.57 9.37
CA LEU A 256 17.80 26.23 8.86
C LEU A 256 17.60 26.26 7.34
N ASP A 257 16.88 27.26 6.86
CA ASP A 257 16.64 27.44 5.42
C ASP A 257 17.93 27.80 4.68
N ALA A 258 18.81 28.59 5.30
CA ALA A 258 20.12 28.91 4.75
C ALA A 258 21.00 27.68 4.52
N LEU A 259 20.96 26.67 5.41
CA LEU A 259 21.67 25.41 5.21
C LEU A 259 21.26 24.74 3.89
N LEU A 260 19.99 24.83 3.55
CA LEU A 260 19.41 24.26 2.32
C LEU A 260 19.38 25.25 1.15
N GLY A 261 20.11 26.38 1.25
CA GLY A 261 20.20 27.38 0.17
C GLY A 261 18.89 28.12 -0.07
N GLY A 262 18.13 28.39 1.01
CA GLY A 262 16.89 29.15 1.00
C GLY A 262 15.62 28.27 1.26
N GLY A 263 15.79 26.98 1.48
CA GLY A 263 14.68 26.07 1.79
C GLY A 263 14.62 24.83 0.91
N LEU A 264 13.48 24.16 0.90
CA LEU A 264 13.21 22.92 0.13
C LEU A 264 12.59 23.24 -1.24
N THR A 265 12.85 22.39 -2.21
CA THR A 265 12.30 22.53 -3.56
C THR A 265 11.04 21.68 -3.72
N TRP A 266 10.01 22.21 -4.39
CA TRP A 266 8.80 21.46 -4.71
C TRP A 266 9.11 20.21 -5.55
N GLY A 267 8.34 19.13 -5.35
CA GLY A 267 8.54 17.88 -6.07
C GLY A 267 9.85 17.17 -5.74
N THR A 268 10.42 17.40 -4.55
CA THR A 268 11.67 16.75 -4.13
C THR A 268 11.51 16.01 -2.80
N THR A 269 12.36 15.00 -2.64
CA THR A 269 12.45 14.21 -1.41
C THR A 269 13.69 14.62 -0.61
N THR A 270 13.50 14.98 0.66
CA THR A 270 14.56 15.28 1.62
C THR A 270 14.64 14.19 2.68
N LEU A 271 15.80 13.57 2.79
CA LEU A 271 16.07 12.52 3.77
C LEU A 271 16.85 13.08 4.95
N PHE A 272 16.27 12.97 6.16
CA PHE A 272 16.92 13.29 7.44
C PHE A 272 17.49 12.01 8.04
N ILE A 273 18.82 11.90 8.10
CA ILE A 273 19.53 10.70 8.54
C ILE A 273 20.26 11.01 9.87
N GLY A 274 20.23 10.07 10.79
CA GLY A 274 20.99 10.17 12.03
C GLY A 274 20.52 9.19 13.11
N PRO A 275 21.22 9.07 14.24
CA PRO A 275 20.84 8.19 15.33
C PRO A 275 19.52 8.62 15.99
N ALA A 276 18.92 7.72 16.78
CA ALA A 276 17.74 8.06 17.58
C ALA A 276 18.03 9.25 18.50
N GLY A 277 17.08 10.18 18.64
CA GLY A 277 17.24 11.38 19.48
C GLY A 277 18.08 12.53 18.88
N ALA A 278 18.66 12.37 17.66
CA ALA A 278 19.48 13.43 17.04
C ALA A 278 18.66 14.65 16.56
N GLY A 279 17.33 14.55 16.47
CA GLY A 279 16.46 15.67 16.07
C GLY A 279 15.85 15.56 14.67
N LYS A 280 15.94 14.42 13.99
CA LYS A 280 15.39 14.20 12.65
C LYS A 280 13.91 14.57 12.54
N SER A 281 13.08 13.92 13.35
CA SER A 281 11.63 14.15 13.41
C SER A 281 11.29 15.59 13.77
N THR A 282 12.12 16.23 14.59
CA THR A 282 11.94 17.62 15.01
C THR A 282 12.20 18.60 13.86
N VAL A 283 13.29 18.40 13.10
CA VAL A 283 13.62 19.24 11.94
C VAL A 283 12.60 19.04 10.82
N ALA A 284 12.18 17.80 10.55
CA ALA A 284 11.11 17.51 9.59
C ALA A 284 9.78 18.18 10.00
N ALA A 285 9.38 18.06 11.28
CA ALA A 285 8.17 18.70 11.81
C ALA A 285 8.22 20.23 11.71
N GLN A 286 9.39 20.85 11.85
CA GLN A 286 9.56 22.29 11.69
C GLN A 286 9.16 22.75 10.28
N TYR A 287 9.60 22.04 9.23
CA TYR A 287 9.17 22.33 7.87
C TYR A 287 7.68 22.09 7.67
N LEU A 288 7.15 20.96 8.17
CA LEU A 288 5.73 20.64 8.04
C LEU A 288 4.84 21.69 8.71
N CYS A 289 5.19 22.13 9.92
CA CYS A 289 4.41 23.14 10.64
C CYS A 289 4.65 24.56 10.08
N GLY A 290 5.88 24.90 9.70
CA GLY A 290 6.25 26.23 9.20
C GLY A 290 5.58 26.54 7.85
N ALA A 291 5.60 25.58 6.93
CA ALA A 291 5.08 25.75 5.58
C ALA A 291 3.57 25.44 5.46
N ALA A 292 2.96 24.79 6.46
CA ALA A 292 1.53 24.42 6.41
C ALA A 292 0.62 25.66 6.41
N ASN A 293 -0.21 25.79 5.38
CA ASN A 293 -1.15 26.88 5.19
C ASN A 293 -2.34 26.43 4.31
N PRO A 294 -3.39 27.26 4.06
CA PRO A 294 -4.53 26.86 3.24
C PRO A 294 -4.20 26.41 1.80
N LYS A 295 -3.08 26.90 1.23
CA LYS A 295 -2.67 26.58 -0.15
C LYS A 295 -1.69 25.40 -0.22
N SER A 296 -1.00 25.10 0.90
CA SER A 296 -0.04 24.01 1.02
C SER A 296 -0.27 23.26 2.34
N ARG A 297 -1.26 22.38 2.33
CA ARG A 297 -1.56 21.52 3.49
C ARG A 297 -0.45 20.48 3.67
N ALA A 298 -0.16 20.16 4.93
CA ALA A 298 0.83 19.17 5.28
C ALA A 298 0.17 17.92 5.87
N ALA A 299 0.74 16.75 5.61
CA ALA A 299 0.39 15.50 6.29
C ALA A 299 1.65 14.83 6.84
N VAL A 300 1.57 14.29 8.05
CA VAL A 300 2.63 13.49 8.64
C VAL A 300 2.12 12.11 9.00
N PHE A 301 2.86 11.09 8.59
CA PHE A 301 2.59 9.69 8.87
C PHE A 301 3.55 9.21 9.94
N LEU A 302 3.00 8.92 11.14
CA LEU A 302 3.76 8.52 12.32
C LEU A 302 3.70 7.01 12.48
N PHE A 303 4.86 6.35 12.48
CA PHE A 303 4.99 4.90 12.67
C PHE A 303 5.34 4.53 14.12
N ASP A 304 6.20 5.33 14.75
CA ASP A 304 6.77 5.00 16.07
C ASP A 304 6.28 5.95 17.18
N GLU A 305 5.85 7.17 16.84
CA GLU A 305 5.41 8.18 17.79
C GLU A 305 3.88 8.31 17.82
N ARG A 306 3.30 8.51 19.00
CA ARG A 306 1.88 8.78 19.15
C ARG A 306 1.56 10.21 18.73
N ARG A 307 0.38 10.42 18.10
CA ARG A 307 -0.11 11.73 17.69
C ARG A 307 -0.05 12.77 18.81
N ALA A 308 -0.49 12.43 20.02
CA ALA A 308 -0.48 13.37 21.16
C ALA A 308 0.94 13.78 21.56
N THR A 309 1.90 12.84 21.53
CA THR A 309 3.32 13.11 21.83
C THR A 309 3.92 14.02 20.76
N PHE A 310 3.66 13.74 19.49
CA PHE A 310 4.12 14.59 18.38
C PHE A 310 3.63 16.03 18.53
N VAL A 311 2.34 16.25 18.78
CA VAL A 311 1.76 17.59 18.94
C VAL A 311 2.37 18.30 20.14
N ALA A 312 2.42 17.64 21.32
CA ALA A 312 2.97 18.24 22.53
C ALA A 312 4.44 18.64 22.36
N ARG A 313 5.25 17.79 21.71
CA ARG A 313 6.66 18.07 21.41
C ARG A 313 6.81 19.26 20.46
N CYS A 314 6.02 19.32 19.41
CA CYS A 314 6.08 20.41 18.45
C CYS A 314 5.62 21.74 19.06
N ASP A 315 4.57 21.73 19.89
CA ASP A 315 4.08 22.93 20.57
C ASP A 315 5.10 23.45 21.61
N ALA A 316 5.75 22.53 22.35
CA ALA A 316 6.82 22.89 23.28
C ALA A 316 8.06 23.52 22.59
N LEU A 317 8.19 23.34 21.28
CA LEU A 317 9.24 23.96 20.45
C LEU A 317 8.72 25.16 19.64
N GLY A 318 7.52 25.68 19.96
CA GLY A 318 6.96 26.86 19.31
C GLY A 318 6.44 26.66 17.89
N MET A 319 6.30 25.40 17.41
CA MET A 319 5.85 25.10 16.04
C MET A 319 4.33 25.26 15.83
N ARG A 320 3.56 25.42 16.92
CA ARG A 320 2.09 25.57 16.91
C ARG A 320 1.35 24.45 16.16
N ALA A 321 1.78 23.19 16.39
CA ALA A 321 1.20 22.03 15.71
C ALA A 321 -0.30 21.88 16.05
N SER A 322 -0.71 22.12 17.29
CA SER A 322 -2.10 22.07 17.72
C SER A 322 -3.00 23.06 16.94
N GLU A 323 -2.53 24.28 16.71
CA GLU A 323 -3.24 25.28 15.91
C GLU A 323 -3.36 24.86 14.44
N ARG A 324 -2.28 24.29 13.87
CA ARG A 324 -2.25 23.78 12.48
C ARG A 324 -3.18 22.59 12.28
N VAL A 325 -3.28 21.72 13.28
CA VAL A 325 -4.22 20.59 13.27
C VAL A 325 -5.66 21.09 13.39
N ALA A 326 -5.94 22.01 14.32
CA ALA A 326 -7.28 22.56 14.51
C ALA A 326 -7.79 23.32 13.27
N SER A 327 -6.91 24.01 12.54
CA SER A 327 -7.22 24.70 11.28
C SER A 327 -7.30 23.77 10.06
N GLY A 328 -6.96 22.48 10.20
CA GLY A 328 -6.92 21.51 9.11
C GLY A 328 -5.75 21.68 8.13
N HIS A 329 -4.76 22.51 8.47
CA HIS A 329 -3.56 22.71 7.64
C HIS A 329 -2.51 21.61 7.84
N LEU A 330 -2.50 20.96 9.01
CA LEU A 330 -1.66 19.80 9.32
C LEU A 330 -2.54 18.59 9.63
N ILE A 331 -2.39 17.53 8.88
CA ILE A 331 -3.02 16.24 9.11
C ILE A 331 -1.98 15.33 9.76
N ILE A 332 -2.35 14.66 10.84
CA ILE A 332 -1.48 13.69 11.52
C ILE A 332 -2.16 12.34 11.47
N GLU A 333 -1.55 11.41 10.75
CA GLU A 333 -1.99 10.02 10.61
C GLU A 333 -1.03 9.11 11.37
N GLN A 334 -1.58 8.32 12.27
CA GLN A 334 -0.81 7.29 12.98
C GLN A 334 -0.98 5.97 12.23
N VAL A 335 0.12 5.41 11.75
CA VAL A 335 0.14 4.18 10.96
C VAL A 335 0.63 3.03 11.80
N ASP A 336 -0.17 1.98 11.91
CA ASP A 336 0.28 0.70 12.47
C ASP A 336 0.85 -0.15 11.32
N PRO A 337 2.17 -0.36 11.28
CA PRO A 337 2.79 -1.10 10.19
C PRO A 337 2.46 -2.59 10.19
N GLY A 338 2.03 -3.15 11.33
CA GLY A 338 1.54 -4.53 11.42
C GLY A 338 0.15 -4.72 10.83
N MET A 339 -0.64 -3.65 10.73
CA MET A 339 -2.03 -3.67 10.28
C MET A 339 -2.22 -3.13 8.87
N THR A 340 -1.33 -2.26 8.40
CA THR A 340 -1.43 -1.54 7.12
C THR A 340 -0.48 -2.15 6.09
N SER A 341 -0.98 -2.56 4.92
CA SER A 341 -0.12 -3.03 3.83
C SER A 341 0.59 -1.87 3.13
N PRO A 342 1.71 -2.11 2.44
CA PRO A 342 2.40 -1.08 1.66
C PRO A 342 1.51 -0.40 0.61
N GLY A 343 0.67 -1.17 -0.07
CA GLY A 343 -0.28 -0.66 -1.04
C GLY A 343 -1.38 0.20 -0.39
N GLU A 344 -1.91 -0.22 0.76
CA GLU A 344 -2.86 0.55 1.54
C GLU A 344 -2.26 1.87 2.04
N PHE A 345 -1.01 1.83 2.52
CA PHE A 345 -0.28 3.04 2.91
C PHE A 345 -0.11 4.01 1.74
N SER A 346 0.40 3.52 0.61
CA SER A 346 0.60 4.34 -0.59
C SER A 346 -0.71 4.94 -1.11
N HIS A 347 -1.80 4.17 -1.07
CA HIS A 347 -3.12 4.65 -1.45
C HIS A 347 -3.65 5.73 -0.49
N THR A 348 -3.39 5.59 0.81
CA THR A 348 -3.76 6.59 1.81
C THR A 348 -3.02 7.90 1.59
N VAL A 349 -1.70 7.84 1.34
CA VAL A 349 -0.89 9.02 1.01
C VAL A 349 -1.42 9.69 -0.27
N ARG A 350 -1.68 8.92 -1.31
CA ARG A 350 -2.25 9.41 -2.57
C ARG A 350 -3.58 10.13 -2.36
N ARG A 351 -4.48 9.56 -1.56
CA ARG A 351 -5.77 10.19 -1.25
C ARG A 351 -5.59 11.56 -0.62
N PHE A 352 -4.66 11.71 0.33
CA PHE A 352 -4.38 13.02 0.95
C PHE A 352 -3.84 14.03 -0.07
N VAL A 353 -3.01 13.60 -1.02
CA VAL A 353 -2.47 14.46 -2.07
C VAL A 353 -3.57 14.86 -3.07
N ASP A 354 -4.31 13.87 -3.60
CA ASP A 354 -5.26 14.09 -4.70
C ASP A 354 -6.57 14.71 -4.22
N ALA A 355 -7.13 14.25 -3.08
CA ALA A 355 -8.44 14.69 -2.59
C ALA A 355 -8.35 15.83 -1.56
N ASP A 356 -7.38 15.77 -0.64
CA ASP A 356 -7.26 16.73 0.45
C ASP A 356 -6.30 17.90 0.14
N GLY A 357 -5.64 17.89 -1.01
CA GLY A 357 -4.75 18.96 -1.45
C GLY A 357 -3.46 19.08 -0.63
N VAL A 358 -2.98 17.97 -0.07
CA VAL A 358 -1.70 17.91 0.65
C VAL A 358 -0.55 18.16 -0.32
N ARG A 359 0.38 19.03 0.08
CA ARG A 359 1.57 19.40 -0.69
C ARG A 359 2.88 19.13 0.05
N LEU A 360 2.81 18.89 1.35
CA LEU A 360 3.96 18.46 2.15
C LEU A 360 3.63 17.16 2.83
N VAL A 361 4.49 16.14 2.67
CA VAL A 361 4.34 14.82 3.27
C VAL A 361 5.52 14.50 4.15
N GLY A 362 5.28 14.15 5.41
CA GLY A 362 6.28 13.66 6.36
C GLY A 362 6.11 12.15 6.61
N ILE A 363 7.19 11.39 6.54
CA ILE A 363 7.25 9.96 6.91
C ILE A 363 8.18 9.81 8.10
N ASP A 364 7.64 9.54 9.28
CA ASP A 364 8.40 9.52 10.56
C ASP A 364 8.06 8.26 11.41
N THR A 365 8.92 7.26 11.51
CA THR A 365 10.17 7.07 10.79
C THR A 365 10.01 6.03 9.70
N LEU A 366 10.85 6.09 8.67
CA LEU A 366 10.87 5.07 7.63
C LEU A 366 11.27 3.67 8.16
N ASN A 367 12.01 3.62 9.27
CA ASN A 367 12.37 2.36 9.92
C ASN A 367 11.11 1.57 10.34
N GLY A 368 10.11 2.24 10.91
CA GLY A 368 8.83 1.62 11.27
C GLY A 368 8.11 1.03 10.05
N TYR A 369 8.09 1.75 8.93
CA TYR A 369 7.54 1.25 7.67
C TYR A 369 8.32 0.01 7.17
N LEU A 370 9.65 0.07 7.10
CA LEU A 370 10.49 -1.01 6.59
C LEU A 370 10.44 -2.27 7.46
N SER A 371 10.33 -2.14 8.78
CA SER A 371 10.33 -3.27 9.71
C SER A 371 9.11 -4.18 9.57
N ALA A 372 8.01 -3.66 9.03
CA ALA A 372 6.76 -4.39 8.86
C ALA A 372 6.59 -5.00 7.45
N ILE A 373 7.53 -4.74 6.55
CA ILE A 373 7.47 -5.28 5.19
C ILE A 373 8.50 -6.40 5.06
N PRO A 374 8.09 -7.62 4.70
CA PRO A 374 9.03 -8.70 4.40
C PRO A 374 10.00 -8.28 3.30
N THR A 375 11.24 -8.73 3.40
CA THR A 375 12.26 -8.46 2.36
C THR A 375 11.87 -9.02 0.99
N THR A 376 11.02 -10.05 0.95
CA THR A 376 10.43 -10.61 -0.27
C THR A 376 9.50 -9.68 -1.02
N ASP A 377 8.92 -8.68 -0.33
CA ASP A 377 7.97 -7.73 -0.91
C ASP A 377 8.64 -6.45 -1.44
N ALA A 378 9.96 -6.47 -1.61
CA ALA A 378 10.77 -5.40 -2.18
C ALA A 378 10.46 -4.00 -1.58
N PRO A 379 10.65 -3.79 -0.26
CA PRO A 379 10.24 -2.57 0.43
C PRO A 379 10.88 -1.29 -0.16
N VAL A 380 12.08 -1.41 -0.71
CA VAL A 380 12.77 -0.30 -1.39
C VAL A 380 12.06 0.11 -2.68
N THR A 381 11.65 -0.88 -3.47
CA THR A 381 10.92 -0.64 -4.72
C THR A 381 9.58 0.02 -4.45
N ARG A 382 8.85 -0.45 -3.43
CA ARG A 382 7.57 0.16 -3.02
C ARG A 382 7.74 1.61 -2.54
N MET A 383 8.79 1.88 -1.78
CA MET A 383 9.10 3.25 -1.37
C MET A 383 9.52 4.12 -2.57
N HIS A 384 10.28 3.57 -3.50
CA HIS A 384 10.64 4.26 -4.74
C HIS A 384 9.40 4.67 -5.56
N GLU A 385 8.46 3.75 -5.75
CA GLU A 385 7.18 4.04 -6.44
C GLU A 385 6.43 5.19 -5.76
N LEU A 386 6.31 5.16 -4.42
CA LEU A 386 5.64 6.21 -3.66
C LEU A 386 6.35 7.56 -3.79
N LEU A 387 7.68 7.59 -3.60
CA LEU A 387 8.46 8.82 -3.69
C LEU A 387 8.46 9.40 -5.11
N SER A 388 8.51 8.55 -6.14
CA SER A 388 8.40 8.99 -7.53
C SER A 388 7.05 9.64 -7.82
N TYR A 389 5.94 8.99 -7.38
CA TYR A 389 4.60 9.57 -7.48
C TYR A 389 4.51 10.94 -6.77
N LEU A 390 5.03 11.05 -5.53
CA LEU A 390 4.98 12.31 -4.78
C LEU A 390 5.80 13.40 -5.46
N ASN A 391 6.96 13.07 -6.01
CA ASN A 391 7.81 14.02 -6.74
C ASN A 391 7.09 14.52 -7.99
N GLU A 392 6.46 13.65 -8.77
CA GLU A 392 5.68 14.02 -9.95
C GLU A 392 4.40 14.79 -9.61
N ALA A 393 3.79 14.51 -8.46
CA ALA A 393 2.68 15.29 -7.92
C ALA A 393 3.11 16.66 -7.36
N GLY A 394 4.41 16.99 -7.37
CA GLY A 394 4.98 18.24 -6.85
C GLY A 394 4.93 18.36 -5.34
N VAL A 395 4.87 17.27 -4.66
CA VAL A 395 4.84 17.21 -3.20
C VAL A 395 6.25 17.29 -2.66
N VAL A 396 6.47 18.12 -1.63
CA VAL A 396 7.71 18.09 -0.84
C VAL A 396 7.61 16.93 0.15
N THR A 397 8.52 15.98 0.03
CA THR A 397 8.53 14.80 0.89
C THR A 397 9.70 14.84 1.87
N LEU A 398 9.38 14.70 3.16
CA LEU A 398 10.33 14.71 4.27
C LEU A 398 10.35 13.32 4.90
N VAL A 399 11.49 12.65 4.86
CA VAL A 399 11.64 11.27 5.35
C VAL A 399 12.66 11.23 6.47
N ALA A 400 12.24 10.81 7.66
CA ALA A 400 13.15 10.57 8.79
C ALA A 400 13.62 9.11 8.75
N LEU A 401 14.96 8.91 8.70
CA LEU A 401 15.60 7.60 8.69
C LEU A 401 16.56 7.46 9.88
N ALA A 402 16.24 6.55 10.78
CA ALA A 402 17.13 6.27 11.92
C ALA A 402 18.26 5.35 11.49
N GLN A 403 19.48 5.70 11.91
CA GLN A 403 20.66 4.85 11.80
C GLN A 403 20.75 3.91 12.99
N TYR A 404 21.22 2.69 12.75
CA TYR A 404 21.59 1.77 13.82
C TYR A 404 22.94 2.20 14.45
N GLY A 405 23.02 2.08 15.77
CA GLY A 405 24.14 2.59 16.56
C GLY A 405 23.90 4.03 17.00
N MET A 406 23.94 4.27 18.32
CA MET A 406 23.73 5.63 18.86
C MET A 406 24.98 6.48 18.77
N LEU A 407 26.15 5.90 18.99
CA LEU A 407 27.47 6.56 19.04
C LEU A 407 28.52 5.70 18.33
N GLY A 408 29.54 6.36 17.77
CA GLY A 408 30.71 5.70 17.17
C GLY A 408 30.71 5.62 15.64
N PRO A 409 31.76 5.06 15.03
CA PRO A 409 31.98 5.06 13.58
C PRO A 409 31.14 4.05 12.81
N SER A 410 30.58 3.03 13.46
CA SER A 410 29.84 1.93 12.81
C SER A 410 28.34 2.17 12.70
N MET A 411 27.95 3.38 12.29
CA MET A 411 26.53 3.69 12.05
C MET A 411 26.10 3.20 10.68
N THR A 412 25.15 2.29 10.66
CA THR A 412 24.58 1.74 9.42
C THR A 412 23.13 2.14 9.26
N VAL A 413 22.67 2.28 8.04
CA VAL A 413 21.25 2.44 7.71
C VAL A 413 20.66 1.07 7.38
N PRO A 414 19.39 0.81 7.73
CA PRO A 414 18.75 -0.47 7.43
C PRO A 414 18.67 -0.74 5.91
N VAL A 415 18.54 0.33 5.14
CA VAL A 415 18.43 0.29 3.68
C VAL A 415 19.05 1.58 3.13
N ASP A 416 19.86 1.46 2.08
CA ASP A 416 20.39 2.64 1.38
C ASP A 416 19.32 3.22 0.45
N LEU A 417 18.76 4.35 0.84
CA LEU A 417 17.81 5.15 0.06
C LEU A 417 18.42 6.49 -0.39
N SER A 418 19.71 6.66 -0.20
CA SER A 418 20.41 7.92 -0.53
C SER A 418 20.30 8.31 -1.99
N TYR A 419 20.16 7.32 -2.88
CA TYR A 419 20.00 7.55 -4.33
C TYR A 419 18.60 8.06 -4.70
N LEU A 420 17.57 7.79 -3.89
CA LEU A 420 16.20 8.25 -4.10
C LEU A 420 15.99 9.70 -3.64
N ALA A 421 16.76 10.14 -2.65
CA ALA A 421 16.64 11.48 -2.11
C ALA A 421 17.30 12.54 -2.98
N ASP A 422 16.65 13.69 -3.15
CA ASP A 422 17.22 14.86 -3.80
C ASP A 422 18.10 15.66 -2.84
N SER A 423 17.72 15.70 -1.57
CA SER A 423 18.49 16.32 -0.50
C SER A 423 18.70 15.35 0.66
N ILE A 424 19.89 15.41 1.27
CA ILE A 424 20.24 14.61 2.44
C ILE A 424 20.76 15.55 3.52
N VAL A 425 20.08 15.55 4.66
CA VAL A 425 20.45 16.26 5.89
C VAL A 425 20.91 15.23 6.91
N LEU A 426 22.16 15.35 7.33
CA LEU A 426 22.77 14.47 8.30
C LEU A 426 22.76 15.11 9.69
N LEU A 427 22.27 14.38 10.69
CA LEU A 427 22.28 14.76 12.09
C LEU A 427 23.19 13.82 12.88
N ARG A 428 24.02 14.36 13.77
CA ARG A 428 24.99 13.62 14.57
C ARG A 428 25.03 14.11 16.00
N PHE A 429 25.42 13.24 16.93
CA PHE A 429 25.87 13.64 18.23
C PHE A 429 27.38 13.91 18.20
N PHE A 430 27.83 14.86 18.99
CA PHE A 430 29.24 15.09 19.29
C PHE A 430 29.40 15.53 20.75
N GLU A 431 30.57 15.29 21.30
CA GLU A 431 30.91 15.69 22.65
C GLU A 431 31.72 16.98 22.63
N ALA A 432 31.32 17.93 23.45
CA ALA A 432 32.04 19.18 23.66
C ALA A 432 31.81 19.67 25.08
N GLU A 433 32.89 20.08 25.78
CA GLU A 433 32.84 20.67 27.12
C GLU A 433 32.11 19.79 28.17
N GLY A 434 32.20 18.47 28.01
CA GLY A 434 31.52 17.50 28.89
C GLY A 434 30.01 17.34 28.61
N GLU A 435 29.50 17.90 27.53
CA GLU A 435 28.10 17.81 27.13
C GLU A 435 27.95 17.04 25.82
N VAL A 436 26.85 16.29 25.71
CA VAL A 436 26.44 15.70 24.43
C VAL A 436 25.63 16.73 23.63
N ARG A 437 26.21 17.17 22.54
CA ARG A 437 25.62 18.16 21.63
C ARG A 437 25.19 17.54 20.29
N LYS A 438 24.41 18.26 19.54
CA LYS A 438 23.90 17.80 18.23
C LYS A 438 24.46 18.67 17.11
N ALA A 439 24.82 18.03 16.00
CA ALA A 439 25.28 18.69 14.78
C ALA A 439 24.32 18.39 13.64
N ILE A 440 24.19 19.36 12.73
CA ILE A 440 23.42 19.27 11.49
C ILE A 440 24.30 19.71 10.30
N SER A 441 24.17 18.99 9.18
CA SER A 441 24.83 19.36 7.92
C SER A 441 24.05 18.85 6.73
N VAL A 442 24.16 19.55 5.59
CA VAL A 442 23.61 19.10 4.31
C VAL A 442 24.73 18.45 3.51
N VAL A 443 24.59 17.15 3.21
CA VAL A 443 25.62 16.38 2.49
C VAL A 443 25.30 16.20 1.01
N LYS A 444 24.04 16.38 0.63
CA LYS A 444 23.57 16.27 -0.75
C LYS A 444 22.42 17.24 -0.99
N LYS A 445 22.44 17.95 -2.13
CA LYS A 445 21.28 18.64 -2.70
C LYS A 445 21.44 18.65 -4.22
N ARG A 446 20.46 18.07 -4.94
CA ARG A 446 20.45 18.02 -6.40
C ARG A 446 19.99 19.34 -7.01
N THR A 447 19.12 20.05 -6.31
CA THR A 447 18.45 21.26 -6.79
C THR A 447 19.07 22.51 -6.16
N GLY A 448 20.07 23.11 -6.81
CA GLY A 448 20.67 24.37 -6.35
C GLY A 448 21.84 24.21 -5.37
N ILE A 449 22.20 25.32 -4.74
CA ILE A 449 23.33 25.43 -3.83
C ILE A 449 22.87 25.17 -2.40
N HIS A 450 23.74 24.57 -1.58
CA HIS A 450 23.53 24.38 -0.15
C HIS A 450 24.80 24.76 0.62
N GLU A 451 24.68 25.04 1.89
CA GLU A 451 25.82 25.29 2.75
C GLU A 451 26.56 23.98 3.05
N ARG A 452 27.89 24.01 3.01
CA ARG A 452 28.76 22.84 3.23
C ARG A 452 29.26 22.72 4.66
N SER A 453 28.89 23.65 5.55
CA SER A 453 29.35 23.65 6.93
C SER A 453 28.62 22.61 7.78
N ILE A 454 29.26 22.20 8.86
CA ILE A 454 28.64 21.45 9.94
C ILE A 454 28.33 22.47 11.03
N ARG A 455 27.06 22.56 11.46
CA ARG A 455 26.60 23.50 12.46
C ARG A 455 26.06 22.80 13.69
N GLU A 456 26.15 23.45 14.86
CA GLU A 456 25.47 22.98 16.05
C GLU A 456 23.97 23.11 15.88
N LEU A 457 23.22 22.07 16.28
CA LEU A 457 21.76 22.08 16.36
C LEU A 457 21.34 22.02 17.82
N LYS A 458 20.67 23.07 18.29
CA LYS A 458 20.17 23.14 19.67
C LYS A 458 18.66 23.10 19.68
N LEU A 459 18.11 22.14 20.44
CA LEU A 459 16.66 22.03 20.69
C LEU A 459 16.44 22.65 22.09
N GLY A 460 16.17 23.95 22.11
CA GLY A 460 15.91 24.70 23.34
C GLY A 460 14.42 24.78 23.66
N PRO A 461 14.06 25.31 24.82
CA PRO A 461 12.68 25.68 25.09
C PRO A 461 12.22 26.70 24.06
N ASP A 462 11.01 26.48 23.52
CA ASP A 462 10.29 27.35 22.60
C ASP A 462 10.84 27.47 21.16
N ARG A 463 12.00 26.91 20.81
CA ARG A 463 12.53 26.95 19.43
C ARG A 463 13.69 26.00 19.14
N ILE A 464 13.83 25.70 17.85
CA ILE A 464 15.05 25.13 17.28
C ILE A 464 16.03 26.27 16.98
N GLN A 465 17.31 26.05 17.24
CA GLN A 465 18.40 26.97 16.92
C GLN A 465 19.46 26.25 16.09
N VAL A 466 19.91 26.87 15.02
CA VAL A 466 21.07 26.44 14.24
C VAL A 466 22.19 27.43 14.51
N GLY A 467 23.23 26.93 15.16
CA GLY A 467 24.37 27.73 15.60
C GLY A 467 25.40 28.01 14.52
N GLU A 468 26.53 28.56 14.95
CA GLU A 468 27.67 28.83 14.06
C GLU A 468 28.35 27.54 13.56
N PRO A 469 29.10 27.60 12.44
CA PRO A 469 29.89 26.48 11.95
C PRO A 469 30.89 25.94 12.99
N LEU A 470 30.95 24.61 13.13
CA LEU A 470 31.80 23.90 14.08
C LEU A 470 33.27 23.86 13.58
N LYS A 471 33.89 25.02 13.40
CA LYS A 471 35.26 25.15 12.85
C LYS A 471 36.35 24.53 13.74
N GLN A 472 36.06 24.34 15.02
CA GLN A 472 37.01 23.80 16.03
C GLN A 472 36.89 22.28 16.20
N PHE A 473 36.10 21.59 15.35
CA PHE A 473 35.91 20.16 15.40
C PHE A 473 36.21 19.54 14.07
N GLN A 474 36.84 18.36 14.09
CA GLN A 474 37.00 17.45 12.98
C GLN A 474 36.37 16.09 13.30
N GLY A 475 36.02 15.29 12.30
CA GLY A 475 35.51 13.95 12.52
C GLY A 475 34.05 13.86 13.04
N VAL A 476 33.31 14.98 13.10
CA VAL A 476 31.91 14.97 13.53
C VAL A 476 31.05 14.06 12.64
N LEU A 477 31.27 14.08 11.33
CA LEU A 477 30.52 13.24 10.38
C LEU A 477 30.90 11.76 10.46
N THR A 478 32.14 11.45 10.80
CA THR A 478 32.63 10.07 10.94
C THR A 478 32.27 9.45 12.30
N GLY A 479 31.68 10.22 13.20
CA GLY A 479 31.32 9.77 14.56
C GLY A 479 32.50 9.69 15.53
N VAL A 480 33.65 10.24 15.17
CA VAL A 480 34.84 10.35 16.03
C VAL A 480 35.27 11.83 16.09
N PRO A 481 34.49 12.69 16.78
CA PRO A 481 34.79 14.12 16.87
C PRO A 481 36.09 14.37 17.62
N GLN A 482 36.96 15.20 17.04
CA GLN A 482 38.17 15.67 17.66
C GLN A 482 38.14 17.20 17.77
N TYR A 483 38.41 17.73 18.94
CA TYR A 483 38.57 19.17 19.17
C TYR A 483 39.96 19.61 18.70
N ILE A 484 40.03 20.57 17.78
CA ILE A 484 41.28 21.13 17.24
C ILE A 484 41.48 22.61 17.61
N GLY A 485 40.63 23.13 18.49
CA GLY A 485 40.71 24.51 18.96
C GLY A 485 41.79 24.70 20.01
N PRO A 486 42.01 25.94 20.50
CA PRO A 486 42.98 26.22 21.56
C PRO A 486 42.61 25.45 22.83
N SER A 487 43.56 24.68 23.38
CA SER A 487 43.35 23.94 24.62
C SER A 487 43.27 24.92 25.79
N LYS A 488 42.16 24.88 26.53
CA LYS A 488 42.07 25.51 27.85
C LYS A 488 42.42 24.46 28.92
N PRO A 489 43.29 24.76 29.91
CA PRO A 489 43.55 23.83 30.97
C PRO A 489 42.26 23.54 31.76
N LEU A 490 42.00 22.26 32.04
CA LEU A 490 40.83 21.80 32.81
C LEU A 490 40.80 22.29 34.25
N LEU A 491 41.97 22.61 34.81
CA LEU A 491 42.13 23.19 36.13
C LEU A 491 42.94 24.49 35.97
N SER A 492 42.47 25.59 36.52
CA SER A 492 43.29 26.80 36.62
C SER A 492 44.28 26.61 37.77
N ASP A 493 45.56 26.98 37.57
CA ASP A 493 46.65 26.93 38.60
C ASP A 493 46.33 27.69 39.88
N ASP A 494 45.28 28.47 39.93
CA ASP A 494 44.86 29.28 41.09
C ASP A 494 44.23 28.49 42.27
N GLN A 495 43.81 27.22 42.02
CA GLN A 495 43.28 26.41 43.13
C GLN A 495 44.33 25.66 43.94
N THR A 496 45.57 25.59 43.47
CA THR A 496 46.69 24.92 44.17
C THR A 496 47.37 25.81 45.17
N ARG A 497 47.12 27.13 45.15
CA ARG A 497 47.74 28.08 46.08
C ARG A 497 46.95 28.37 47.37
N LYS A 498 45.77 27.86 47.56
CA LYS A 498 44.94 28.05 48.77
C LYS A 498 44.95 26.89 49.77
N GLN A 499 45.85 25.92 49.59
CA GLN A 499 46.02 24.79 50.53
C GLN A 499 47.47 24.62 50.98
N ARG A 500 48.23 25.73 51.10
CA ARG A 500 49.47 25.76 51.89
C ARG A 500 49.40 26.82 52.98
#